data_bf6a7f4b4bd05982b813de1cdc520eb7
#
_entry.id   bf6a7f4b4bd05982b813de1cdc520eb7
#
_cell.length_a   1.000
_cell.length_b   1.000
_cell.length_c   1.000
_cell.angle_alpha   90.00
_cell.angle_beta   90.00
_cell.angle_gamma   90.00
#
_symmetry.space_group_name_H-M   'P 1'
#
loop_
_entity.id
_entity.type
_entity.pdbx_description
1 polymer ?
#
loop_
_entity_poly.entity_id
_entity_poly.type
_entity_poly.pdbx_seq_one_letter_code
_entity_poly.pdbx_strand_id
1 'polypeptide(L)'
;MSGGLRSLPSRPSLRYLKLEAKRRLAAGEFAALHDAQVAIAWEHGLPSWTALKQLICGQPQQECRALPQLRWVIARFKDAGEPAWAAPGDDELRQHFDDHLLAAIPAGELVAAITSVAADLREDLVVIGQAPLEARVQIAGLEVFASVEADPPHRLTGLQGYPLGGRITDTRVAAPPPARTLGDVPAEMAGVADGAFAELGLVGLVLAGGGPGSSAWVVAKGWADVDRGEVLDTRYRFPALGIAALVTATAVLRLIAGGGVGLDDPANDHLRTVGLADDTITVRELLGHTAGVDSPTPAELFADTVPDLVTLAGPVIACGGTRGVVRPSNGGYAVLGQLIADVTGSPYADVVTRLVLEPLGMRDSWFPARAADLGPDAVTGYNVTPEGAFVPVPAWVCTIPAIGGLWATAADVVRLGVGWSSLLPGTLASEALTSQAAPEPGGRRVGLGWLFSPRGDTAVHAGAGPGATASLLIRVRDNRTHVVLTNRQVPIDPINDRLLRSWRNPTH
;
A
#
# COMPACT_ATOMS: atom_id res chain seq x y z
N MET A 1 -2.00 -28.69 -18.13
CA MET A 1 -1.19 -29.87 -17.78
C MET A 1 -0.84 -29.73 -16.31
N SER A 2 -1.37 -30.59 -15.46
CA SER A 2 -1.12 -30.63 -14.02
C SER A 2 0.27 -31.16 -13.76
N GLY A 3 1.26 -30.29 -13.71
CA GLY A 3 2.62 -30.63 -13.27
C GLY A 3 2.64 -30.62 -11.74
N GLY A 4 2.70 -31.81 -11.13
CA GLY A 4 2.93 -31.95 -9.70
C GLY A 4 4.26 -31.31 -9.29
N LEU A 5 4.31 -30.74 -8.08
CA LEU A 5 5.52 -30.17 -7.49
C LEU A 5 6.67 -31.19 -7.54
N ARG A 6 7.81 -30.79 -8.10
CA ARG A 6 9.04 -31.60 -8.13
C ARG A 6 9.81 -31.41 -6.82
N SER A 7 10.10 -32.48 -6.10
CA SER A 7 11.01 -32.41 -4.95
C SER A 7 12.44 -32.13 -5.41
N LEU A 8 13.14 -31.24 -4.70
CA LEU A 8 14.58 -31.06 -4.92
C LEU A 8 15.31 -32.33 -4.57
N PRO A 9 16.39 -32.71 -5.30
CA PRO A 9 17.26 -33.81 -4.92
C PRO A 9 17.87 -33.57 -3.53
N SER A 10 18.25 -34.62 -2.84
CA SER A 10 18.86 -34.56 -1.51
C SER A 10 20.14 -33.68 -1.43
N ARG A 11 20.78 -33.41 -2.57
CA ARG A 11 21.88 -32.46 -2.73
C ARG A 11 21.64 -31.62 -3.98
N PRO A 12 20.83 -30.57 -3.89
CA PRO A 12 20.52 -29.75 -5.05
C PRO A 12 21.75 -28.95 -5.49
N SER A 13 22.00 -28.90 -6.79
CA SER A 13 23.11 -28.13 -7.37
C SER A 13 22.62 -26.94 -8.16
N LEU A 14 22.95 -25.72 -7.73
CA LEU A 14 22.62 -24.49 -8.45
C LEU A 14 23.19 -24.48 -9.88
N ARG A 15 24.38 -25.13 -10.08
CA ARG A 15 25.00 -25.29 -11.40
C ARG A 15 24.11 -26.12 -12.33
N TYR A 16 23.56 -27.22 -11.82
CA TYR A 16 22.64 -28.08 -12.58
C TYR A 16 21.38 -27.32 -13.01
N LEU A 17 20.73 -26.60 -12.09
CA LEU A 17 19.50 -25.85 -12.39
C LEU A 17 19.74 -24.67 -13.34
N LYS A 18 20.90 -24.00 -13.26
CA LYS A 18 21.32 -23.00 -14.25
C LYS A 18 21.51 -23.61 -15.64
N LEU A 19 22.06 -24.80 -15.75
CA LEU A 19 22.24 -25.53 -17.01
C LEU A 19 20.88 -25.98 -17.57
N GLU A 20 19.96 -26.42 -16.70
CA GLU A 20 18.61 -26.80 -17.09
C GLU A 20 17.84 -25.59 -17.65
N ALA A 21 17.90 -24.44 -16.99
CA ALA A 21 17.30 -23.21 -17.48
C ALA A 21 17.82 -22.81 -18.88
N LYS A 22 19.15 -22.88 -19.08
CA LYS A 22 19.77 -22.63 -20.38
C LYS A 22 19.34 -23.66 -21.44
N ARG A 23 19.20 -24.92 -21.08
CA ARG A 23 18.76 -25.97 -21.99
C ARG A 23 17.32 -25.78 -22.44
N ARG A 24 16.41 -25.41 -21.52
CA ARG A 24 15.01 -25.11 -21.84
C ARG A 24 14.87 -23.86 -22.70
N LEU A 25 15.70 -22.84 -22.46
CA LEU A 25 15.79 -21.68 -23.34
C LEU A 25 16.24 -22.07 -24.75
N ALA A 26 17.30 -22.89 -24.84
CA ALA A 26 17.82 -23.35 -26.14
C ALA A 26 16.83 -24.28 -26.88
N ALA A 27 15.96 -24.98 -26.15
CA ALA A 27 14.87 -25.80 -26.70
C ALA A 27 13.65 -24.96 -27.17
N GLY A 28 13.68 -23.65 -26.95
CA GLY A 28 12.58 -22.76 -27.33
C GLY A 28 11.35 -22.84 -26.41
N GLU A 29 11.47 -23.46 -25.23
CA GLU A 29 10.38 -23.57 -24.27
C GLU A 29 10.03 -22.21 -23.63
N PHE A 30 10.99 -21.29 -23.62
CA PHE A 30 10.86 -19.95 -23.03
C PHE A 30 11.52 -18.90 -23.93
N ALA A 31 10.99 -17.68 -23.92
CA ALA A 31 11.54 -16.57 -24.68
C ALA A 31 12.79 -15.95 -24.04
N ALA A 32 12.92 -16.05 -22.69
CA ALA A 32 14.07 -15.53 -21.96
C ALA A 32 14.58 -16.50 -20.90
N LEU A 33 15.89 -16.40 -20.58
CA LEU A 33 16.51 -17.21 -19.52
C LEU A 33 15.83 -17.01 -18.16
N HIS A 34 15.38 -15.80 -17.91
CA HIS A 34 14.66 -15.47 -16.66
C HIS A 34 13.38 -16.28 -16.52
N ASP A 35 12.60 -16.41 -17.58
CA ASP A 35 11.33 -17.13 -17.58
C ASP A 35 11.55 -18.64 -17.30
N ALA A 36 12.57 -19.21 -17.94
CA ALA A 36 12.99 -20.58 -17.67
C ALA A 36 13.44 -20.79 -16.21
N GLN A 37 14.11 -19.80 -15.62
CA GLN A 37 14.55 -19.84 -14.23
C GLN A 37 13.36 -19.74 -13.25
N VAL A 38 12.40 -18.87 -13.53
CA VAL A 38 11.18 -18.72 -12.74
C VAL A 38 10.33 -19.99 -12.82
N ALA A 39 10.16 -20.58 -13.99
CA ALA A 39 9.44 -21.84 -14.17
C ALA A 39 10.06 -22.98 -13.38
N ILE A 40 11.39 -23.09 -13.38
CA ILE A 40 12.09 -24.10 -12.57
C ILE A 40 11.86 -23.85 -11.06
N ALA A 41 11.89 -22.60 -10.60
CA ALA A 41 11.62 -22.29 -9.20
C ALA A 41 10.19 -22.71 -8.80
N TRP A 42 9.21 -22.44 -9.65
CA TRP A 42 7.82 -22.85 -9.42
C TRP A 42 7.58 -24.35 -9.44
N GLU A 43 8.28 -25.09 -10.32
CA GLU A 43 8.25 -26.55 -10.31
C GLU A 43 8.73 -27.14 -8.98
N HIS A 44 9.55 -26.41 -8.24
CA HIS A 44 10.03 -26.77 -6.92
C HIS A 44 9.26 -26.09 -5.77
N GLY A 45 8.10 -25.46 -6.06
CA GLY A 45 7.27 -24.82 -5.06
C GLY A 45 7.82 -23.50 -4.50
N LEU A 46 8.72 -22.84 -5.24
CA LEU A 46 9.38 -21.61 -4.78
C LEU A 46 8.95 -20.40 -5.65
N PRO A 47 8.69 -19.24 -5.02
CA PRO A 47 8.10 -18.09 -5.72
C PRO A 47 9.07 -17.40 -6.71
N SER A 48 10.36 -17.69 -6.63
CA SER A 48 11.34 -17.04 -7.51
C SER A 48 12.64 -17.82 -7.61
N TRP A 49 13.40 -17.59 -8.71
CA TRP A 49 14.75 -18.07 -8.87
C TRP A 49 15.70 -17.64 -7.75
N THR A 50 15.48 -16.47 -7.17
CA THR A 50 16.26 -15.99 -6.03
C THR A 50 15.98 -16.82 -4.78
N ALA A 51 14.72 -17.15 -4.50
CA ALA A 51 14.36 -18.05 -3.41
C ALA A 51 14.98 -19.45 -3.59
N LEU A 52 14.94 -19.99 -4.81
CA LEU A 52 15.58 -21.27 -5.14
C LEU A 52 17.10 -21.22 -4.95
N LYS A 53 17.76 -20.13 -5.36
CA LYS A 53 19.20 -19.95 -5.12
C LYS A 53 19.55 -19.89 -3.64
N GLN A 54 18.76 -19.16 -2.85
CA GLN A 54 18.97 -19.03 -1.41
C GLN A 54 18.85 -20.39 -0.71
N LEU A 55 17.83 -21.16 -1.07
CA LEU A 55 17.62 -22.51 -0.54
C LEU A 55 18.82 -23.44 -0.82
N ILE A 56 19.38 -23.37 -2.03
CA ILE A 56 20.47 -24.28 -2.46
C ILE A 56 21.83 -23.84 -1.96
N CYS A 57 22.10 -22.54 -1.88
CA CYS A 57 23.41 -22.01 -1.50
C CYS A 57 23.63 -21.95 0.01
N GLY A 58 22.63 -22.33 0.82
CA GLY A 58 22.79 -22.43 2.28
C GLY A 58 23.16 -21.10 2.96
N GLN A 59 22.86 -19.95 2.33
CA GLN A 59 22.92 -18.70 3.09
C GLN A 59 21.85 -18.78 4.16
N PRO A 60 22.15 -18.48 5.43
CA PRO A 60 21.13 -18.44 6.46
C PRO A 60 20.04 -17.51 5.96
N GLN A 61 18.84 -18.05 5.73
CA GLN A 61 17.66 -17.22 5.61
C GLN A 61 17.66 -16.40 6.90
N GLN A 62 17.70 -15.09 6.78
CA GLN A 62 17.46 -14.24 7.94
C GLN A 62 16.10 -14.70 8.47
N GLU A 63 16.10 -15.26 9.69
CA GLU A 63 14.94 -15.91 10.26
C GLU A 63 13.81 -14.89 10.32
N CYS A 64 12.72 -15.15 9.61
CA CYS A 64 11.57 -14.25 9.60
C CYS A 64 10.88 -14.34 10.95
N ARG A 65 11.01 -13.31 11.76
CA ARG A 65 10.51 -13.24 13.15
C ARG A 65 8.99 -13.12 13.23
N ALA A 66 8.34 -12.69 12.15
CA ALA A 66 6.88 -12.62 12.06
C ALA A 66 6.23 -14.00 11.90
N LEU A 67 6.89 -14.99 11.30
CA LEU A 67 6.30 -16.32 11.06
C LEU A 67 5.95 -17.10 12.32
N PRO A 68 6.78 -17.13 13.39
CA PRO A 68 6.41 -17.78 14.64
C PRO A 68 5.14 -17.19 15.26
N GLN A 69 5.00 -15.86 15.26
CA GLN A 69 3.84 -15.17 15.80
C GLN A 69 2.58 -15.46 14.97
N LEU A 70 2.71 -15.45 13.65
CA LEU A 70 1.61 -15.76 12.75
C LEU A 70 1.16 -17.23 12.91
N ARG A 71 2.08 -18.16 13.07
CA ARG A 71 1.77 -19.57 13.36
C ARG A 71 1.04 -19.73 14.69
N TRP A 72 1.39 -18.93 15.69
CA TRP A 72 0.66 -18.93 16.95
C TRP A 72 -0.78 -18.46 16.73
N VAL A 73 -1.02 -17.36 16.01
CA VAL A 73 -2.37 -16.88 15.67
C VAL A 73 -3.17 -17.99 15.01
N ILE A 74 -2.62 -18.64 13.98
CA ILE A 74 -3.29 -19.74 13.28
C ILE A 74 -3.62 -20.88 14.24
N ALA A 75 -2.65 -21.36 14.99
CA ALA A 75 -2.83 -22.49 15.90
C ALA A 75 -3.87 -22.18 17.01
N ARG A 76 -3.91 -20.93 17.47
CA ARG A 76 -4.76 -20.50 18.57
C ARG A 76 -6.20 -20.25 18.15
N PHE A 77 -6.42 -19.82 16.91
CA PHE A 77 -7.73 -19.39 16.41
C PHE A 77 -8.38 -20.35 15.41
N LYS A 78 -7.66 -21.31 14.82
CA LYS A 78 -8.20 -22.24 13.81
C LYS A 78 -9.45 -23.01 14.24
N ASP A 79 -9.61 -23.23 15.53
CA ASP A 79 -10.75 -23.94 16.12
C ASP A 79 -11.78 -22.99 16.76
N ALA A 80 -11.68 -21.69 16.50
CA ALA A 80 -12.63 -20.70 16.99
C ALA A 80 -14.04 -21.00 16.47
N GLY A 81 -15.01 -20.93 17.38
CA GLY A 81 -16.38 -21.37 17.08
C GLY A 81 -16.73 -22.81 17.47
N GLU A 82 -15.73 -23.66 17.77
CA GLU A 82 -15.99 -24.98 18.34
C GLU A 82 -16.40 -24.88 19.81
N PRO A 83 -17.29 -25.76 20.32
CA PRO A 83 -17.84 -25.66 21.68
C PRO A 83 -16.78 -25.68 22.82
N ALA A 84 -15.61 -26.28 22.58
CA ALA A 84 -14.51 -26.38 23.53
C ALA A 84 -13.49 -25.24 23.42
N TRP A 85 -13.61 -24.36 22.41
CA TRP A 85 -12.66 -23.26 22.22
C TRP A 85 -12.98 -22.11 23.18
N ALA A 86 -11.96 -21.62 23.86
CA ALA A 86 -12.03 -20.41 24.67
C ALA A 86 -11.20 -19.29 24.04
N ALA A 87 -11.74 -18.09 23.96
CA ALA A 87 -11.01 -16.93 23.46
C ALA A 87 -9.74 -16.67 24.29
N PRO A 88 -8.63 -16.21 23.68
CA PRO A 88 -7.45 -15.81 24.44
C PRO A 88 -7.79 -14.63 25.36
N GLY A 89 -7.24 -14.65 26.58
CA GLY A 89 -7.35 -13.55 27.53
C GLY A 89 -6.35 -12.44 27.24
N ASP A 90 -6.54 -11.27 27.86
CA ASP A 90 -5.70 -10.09 27.65
C ASP A 90 -4.21 -10.36 27.88
N ASP A 91 -3.86 -11.12 28.93
CA ASP A 91 -2.47 -11.46 29.22
C ASP A 91 -1.83 -12.37 28.14
N GLU A 92 -2.62 -13.26 27.55
CA GLU A 92 -2.19 -14.12 26.46
C GLU A 92 -1.99 -13.28 25.17
N LEU A 93 -2.91 -12.36 24.88
CA LEU A 93 -2.78 -11.46 23.74
C LEU A 93 -1.55 -10.56 23.85
N ARG A 94 -1.26 -10.00 25.03
CA ARG A 94 -0.07 -9.15 25.28
C ARG A 94 1.27 -9.86 25.08
N GLN A 95 1.30 -11.18 25.12
CA GLN A 95 2.51 -11.95 24.83
C GLN A 95 2.81 -12.00 23.32
N HIS A 96 1.81 -11.81 22.47
CA HIS A 96 1.91 -11.99 21.02
C HIS A 96 1.63 -10.74 20.20
N PHE A 97 0.89 -9.78 20.75
CA PHE A 97 0.59 -8.49 20.14
C PHE A 97 1.22 -7.37 20.96
N ASP A 98 1.79 -6.38 20.30
CA ASP A 98 2.40 -5.24 20.99
C ASP A 98 1.33 -4.35 21.65
N ASP A 99 1.76 -3.58 22.65
CA ASP A 99 0.85 -2.73 23.42
C ASP A 99 0.22 -1.62 22.56
N HIS A 100 0.93 -1.20 21.50
CA HIS A 100 0.43 -0.17 20.59
C HIS A 100 -0.70 -0.70 19.70
N LEU A 101 -0.55 -1.92 19.16
CA LEU A 101 -1.61 -2.56 18.39
C LEU A 101 -2.85 -2.84 19.25
N LEU A 102 -2.66 -3.30 20.50
CA LEU A 102 -3.76 -3.57 21.44
C LEU A 102 -4.42 -2.28 21.95
N ALA A 103 -3.71 -1.17 22.00
CA ALA A 103 -4.29 0.14 22.28
C ALA A 103 -5.11 0.67 21.08
N ALA A 104 -4.65 0.36 19.85
CA ALA A 104 -5.33 0.75 18.63
C ALA A 104 -6.57 -0.10 18.33
N ILE A 105 -6.54 -1.40 18.66
CA ILE A 105 -7.64 -2.35 18.44
C ILE A 105 -7.91 -3.05 19.77
N PRO A 106 -9.03 -2.74 20.46
CA PRO A 106 -9.39 -3.40 21.71
C PRO A 106 -9.37 -4.92 21.57
N ALA A 107 -8.87 -5.61 22.62
CA ALA A 107 -8.66 -7.06 22.60
C ALA A 107 -9.88 -7.86 22.11
N GLY A 108 -11.08 -7.47 22.55
CA GLY A 108 -12.34 -8.10 22.11
C GLY A 108 -12.61 -7.94 20.61
N GLU A 109 -12.30 -6.78 20.04
CA GLU A 109 -12.47 -6.51 18.60
C GLU A 109 -11.43 -7.27 17.77
N LEU A 110 -10.17 -7.31 18.24
CA LEU A 110 -9.11 -8.09 17.61
C LEU A 110 -9.46 -9.58 17.57
N VAL A 111 -9.92 -10.12 18.70
CA VAL A 111 -10.37 -11.51 18.78
C VAL A 111 -11.55 -11.77 17.85
N ALA A 112 -12.55 -10.89 17.82
CA ALA A 112 -13.71 -11.01 16.94
C ALA A 112 -13.30 -10.97 15.45
N ALA A 113 -12.38 -10.06 15.06
CA ALA A 113 -11.86 -9.95 13.70
C ALA A 113 -11.13 -11.22 13.26
N ILE A 114 -10.24 -11.78 14.10
CA ILE A 114 -9.52 -13.02 13.75
C ILE A 114 -10.49 -14.22 13.74
N THR A 115 -11.44 -14.27 14.67
CA THR A 115 -12.45 -15.34 14.73
C THR A 115 -13.33 -15.35 13.49
N SER A 116 -13.64 -14.19 12.91
CA SER A 116 -14.47 -14.11 11.68
C SER A 116 -13.87 -14.84 10.47
N VAL A 117 -12.56 -15.05 10.47
CA VAL A 117 -11.81 -15.77 9.41
C VAL A 117 -11.25 -17.12 9.89
N ALA A 118 -11.65 -17.59 11.06
CA ALA A 118 -11.10 -18.80 11.69
C ALA A 118 -11.25 -20.06 10.83
N ALA A 119 -12.35 -20.17 10.06
CA ALA A 119 -12.56 -21.29 9.15
C ALA A 119 -11.45 -21.40 8.09
N ASP A 120 -10.97 -20.26 7.60
CA ASP A 120 -9.89 -20.17 6.60
C ASP A 120 -8.52 -20.51 7.21
N LEU A 121 -8.35 -20.35 8.53
CA LEU A 121 -7.11 -20.66 9.22
C LEU A 121 -6.85 -22.17 9.43
N ARG A 122 -7.78 -23.03 9.02
CA ARG A 122 -7.65 -24.51 9.13
C ARG A 122 -6.77 -25.11 8.05
N GLU A 123 -6.49 -24.37 6.97
CA GLU A 123 -5.61 -24.83 5.89
C GLU A 123 -4.12 -24.55 6.15
N ASP A 124 -3.26 -25.21 5.38
CA ASP A 124 -1.82 -25.04 5.49
C ASP A 124 -1.38 -23.64 5.01
N LEU A 125 -0.50 -23.03 5.79
CA LEU A 125 0.11 -21.75 5.50
C LEU A 125 1.18 -21.87 4.43
N VAL A 126 1.07 -21.08 3.36
CA VAL A 126 2.07 -20.96 2.30
C VAL A 126 2.76 -19.61 2.40
N VAL A 127 4.07 -19.58 2.62
CA VAL A 127 4.85 -18.33 2.65
C VAL A 127 5.06 -17.84 1.21
N ILE A 128 4.50 -16.67 0.89
CA ILE A 128 4.62 -16.05 -0.44
C ILE A 128 5.63 -14.89 -0.47
N GLY A 129 6.01 -14.37 0.70
CA GLY A 129 7.05 -13.37 0.87
C GLY A 129 7.47 -13.26 2.33
N GLN A 130 8.74 -12.92 2.56
CA GLN A 130 9.23 -12.67 3.92
C GLN A 130 10.41 -11.70 3.93
N ALA A 131 10.48 -10.92 5.00
CA ALA A 131 11.60 -10.09 5.41
C ALA A 131 11.89 -10.37 6.90
N PRO A 132 12.97 -9.86 7.50
CA PRO A 132 13.30 -10.17 8.90
C PRO A 132 12.16 -9.90 9.89
N LEU A 133 11.40 -8.83 9.69
CA LEU A 133 10.31 -8.40 10.57
C LEU A 133 8.92 -8.49 9.94
N GLU A 134 8.80 -8.96 8.71
CA GLU A 134 7.55 -9.00 7.97
C GLU A 134 7.36 -10.37 7.31
N ALA A 135 6.13 -10.87 7.31
CA ALA A 135 5.73 -12.06 6.58
C ALA A 135 4.47 -11.80 5.74
N ARG A 136 4.46 -12.34 4.52
CA ARG A 136 3.27 -12.49 3.68
C ARG A 136 3.03 -13.96 3.48
N VAL A 137 1.84 -14.39 3.82
CA VAL A 137 1.44 -15.78 3.71
C VAL A 137 0.08 -15.89 3.04
N GLN A 138 -0.16 -17.01 2.42
CA GLN A 138 -1.45 -17.39 1.89
C GLN A 138 -2.00 -18.57 2.69
N ILE A 139 -3.24 -18.47 3.14
CA ILE A 139 -3.96 -19.52 3.87
C ILE A 139 -5.35 -19.58 3.25
N ALA A 140 -5.70 -20.71 2.65
CA ALA A 140 -6.97 -20.85 1.94
C ALA A 140 -7.22 -19.69 0.95
N GLY A 141 -8.32 -19.00 1.13
CA GLY A 141 -8.71 -17.82 0.35
C GLY A 141 -8.21 -16.48 0.91
N LEU A 142 -7.26 -16.47 1.88
CA LEU A 142 -6.72 -15.26 2.49
C LEU A 142 -5.24 -15.07 2.15
N GLU A 143 -4.86 -13.83 1.84
CA GLU A 143 -3.49 -13.37 1.95
C GLU A 143 -3.33 -12.58 3.26
N VAL A 144 -2.41 -13.00 4.11
CA VAL A 144 -2.16 -12.37 5.40
C VAL A 144 -0.79 -11.72 5.39
N PHE A 145 -0.75 -10.44 5.75
CA PHE A 145 0.46 -9.69 6.02
C PHE A 145 0.61 -9.53 7.53
N ALA A 146 1.79 -9.86 8.06
CA ALA A 146 2.13 -9.70 9.46
C ALA A 146 3.46 -8.96 9.60
N SER A 147 3.52 -8.02 10.55
CA SER A 147 4.75 -7.33 10.97
C SER A 147 4.96 -7.50 12.47
N VAL A 148 6.22 -7.45 12.92
CA VAL A 148 6.60 -7.62 14.33
C VAL A 148 7.61 -6.57 14.79
N GLU A 149 7.71 -6.39 16.11
CA GLU A 149 8.75 -5.59 16.75
C GLU A 149 10.16 -6.07 16.37
N ALA A 150 11.09 -5.12 16.30
CA ALA A 150 12.50 -5.42 16.06
C ALA A 150 13.14 -6.18 17.23
N ASP A 151 12.75 -5.83 18.45
CA ASP A 151 13.28 -6.40 19.68
C ASP A 151 12.46 -7.62 20.18
N PRO A 152 13.09 -8.58 20.86
CA PRO A 152 12.36 -9.68 21.50
C PRO A 152 11.33 -9.17 22.54
N PRO A 153 10.17 -9.79 22.62
CA PRO A 153 9.78 -11.08 22.06
C PRO A 153 9.24 -11.06 20.63
N HIS A 154 9.43 -9.98 19.86
CA HIS A 154 8.97 -9.82 18.48
C HIS A 154 7.45 -9.95 18.35
N ARG A 155 6.71 -9.23 19.18
CA ARG A 155 5.24 -9.22 19.17
C ARG A 155 4.71 -8.60 17.88
N LEU A 156 3.51 -8.98 17.46
CA LEU A 156 2.85 -8.46 16.27
C LEU A 156 2.57 -6.97 16.45
N THR A 157 3.10 -6.16 15.55
CA THR A 157 2.83 -4.73 15.40
C THR A 157 1.79 -4.44 14.31
N GLY A 158 1.49 -5.44 13.47
CA GLY A 158 0.48 -5.37 12.43
C GLY A 158 0.06 -6.75 11.97
N LEU A 159 -1.23 -6.91 11.73
CA LEU A 159 -1.84 -8.11 11.15
C LEU A 159 -2.97 -7.68 10.23
N GLN A 160 -2.83 -7.96 8.93
CA GLN A 160 -3.83 -7.61 7.92
C GLN A 160 -4.15 -8.83 7.07
N GLY A 161 -5.43 -9.16 6.96
CA GLY A 161 -5.95 -10.22 6.10
C GLY A 161 -6.65 -9.63 4.88
N TYR A 162 -6.30 -10.11 3.70
CA TYR A 162 -6.97 -9.76 2.44
C TYR A 162 -7.61 -11.02 1.87
N PRO A 163 -8.93 -11.07 1.67
CA PRO A 163 -9.54 -12.18 0.96
C PRO A 163 -8.95 -12.27 -0.45
N LEU A 164 -8.22 -13.34 -0.73
CA LEU A 164 -7.84 -13.68 -2.09
C LEU A 164 -9.12 -14.14 -2.78
N GLY A 165 -9.52 -13.43 -3.81
CA GLY A 165 -10.69 -13.67 -4.62
C GLY A 165 -11.40 -15.00 -4.37
N GLY A 166 -12.24 -15.03 -3.34
CA GLY A 166 -13.18 -16.13 -3.17
C GLY A 166 -13.92 -16.30 -4.50
N ARG A 167 -14.34 -17.50 -4.82
CA ARG A 167 -15.07 -17.78 -6.08
C ARG A 167 -16.21 -16.77 -6.18
N ILE A 168 -16.01 -15.73 -7.02
CA ILE A 168 -17.00 -14.70 -7.21
C ILE A 168 -18.25 -15.37 -7.75
N THR A 169 -19.30 -15.34 -6.97
CA THR A 169 -20.60 -15.92 -7.32
C THR A 169 -21.52 -14.87 -7.94
N ASP A 170 -21.17 -13.59 -7.82
CA ASP A 170 -21.94 -12.51 -8.42
C ASP A 170 -21.77 -12.50 -9.95
N THR A 171 -22.78 -13.02 -10.63
CA THR A 171 -22.80 -13.13 -12.09
C THR A 171 -22.76 -11.77 -12.80
N ARG A 172 -23.14 -10.66 -12.12
CA ARG A 172 -23.09 -9.32 -12.67
C ARG A 172 -21.65 -8.86 -12.97
N VAL A 173 -20.68 -9.40 -12.25
CA VAL A 173 -19.27 -9.02 -12.34
C VAL A 173 -18.41 -10.08 -13.03
N ALA A 174 -18.93 -11.32 -13.17
CA ALA A 174 -18.22 -12.44 -13.77
C ALA A 174 -17.77 -12.20 -15.23
N ALA A 175 -18.47 -11.30 -15.94
CA ALA A 175 -18.11 -10.87 -17.30
C ALA A 175 -18.00 -9.32 -17.32
N PRO A 176 -16.84 -8.76 -16.93
CA PRO A 176 -16.68 -7.31 -16.92
C PRO A 176 -16.82 -6.74 -18.34
N PRO A 177 -17.38 -5.51 -18.47
CA PRO A 177 -17.47 -4.85 -19.76
C PRO A 177 -16.09 -4.63 -20.37
N PRO A 178 -16.01 -4.40 -21.70
CA PRO A 178 -14.77 -4.07 -22.37
C PRO A 178 -14.09 -2.84 -21.71
N ALA A 179 -12.76 -2.88 -21.62
CA ALA A 179 -12.01 -1.78 -21.05
C ALA A 179 -12.21 -0.47 -21.83
N ARG A 180 -12.27 0.65 -21.13
CA ARG A 180 -12.21 2.01 -21.67
C ARG A 180 -10.79 2.50 -21.57
N THR A 181 -10.32 3.23 -22.58
CA THR A 181 -8.92 3.68 -22.65
C THR A 181 -8.81 5.17 -22.94
N LEU A 182 -7.71 5.76 -22.52
CA LEU A 182 -7.30 7.13 -22.81
C LEU A 182 -5.80 7.11 -23.15
N GLY A 183 -5.40 7.88 -24.17
CA GLY A 183 -4.00 8.01 -24.59
C GLY A 183 -3.43 6.75 -25.25
N ASP A 184 -2.12 6.73 -25.45
CA ASP A 184 -1.39 5.64 -26.10
C ASP A 184 -1.07 4.54 -25.08
N VAL A 185 -2.01 3.61 -24.92
CA VAL A 185 -1.89 2.50 -23.96
C VAL A 185 -0.88 1.47 -24.48
N PRO A 186 0.18 1.12 -23.70
CA PRO A 186 1.08 0.03 -24.07
C PRO A 186 0.33 -1.30 -24.25
N ALA A 187 0.68 -2.05 -25.29
CA ALA A 187 -0.08 -3.24 -25.70
C ALA A 187 -0.20 -4.31 -24.60
N GLU A 188 0.82 -4.43 -23.75
CA GLU A 188 0.84 -5.37 -22.63
C GLU A 188 -0.12 -5.01 -21.49
N MET A 189 -0.57 -3.76 -21.37
CA MET A 189 -1.38 -3.28 -20.24
C MET A 189 -2.79 -3.89 -20.22
N ALA A 190 -3.34 -4.20 -21.39
CA ALA A 190 -4.61 -4.94 -21.46
C ALA A 190 -4.48 -6.31 -20.79
N GLY A 191 -3.41 -7.06 -21.10
CA GLY A 191 -3.14 -8.35 -20.49
C GLY A 191 -2.87 -8.27 -18.98
N VAL A 192 -2.22 -7.18 -18.53
CA VAL A 192 -2.03 -6.92 -17.07
C VAL A 192 -3.39 -6.72 -16.39
N ALA A 193 -4.28 -5.92 -16.99
CA ALA A 193 -5.62 -5.68 -16.45
C ALA A 193 -6.46 -6.96 -16.42
N ASP A 194 -6.46 -7.75 -17.50
CA ASP A 194 -7.19 -9.01 -17.60
C ASP A 194 -6.73 -10.03 -16.55
N GLY A 195 -5.41 -10.16 -16.41
CA GLY A 195 -4.81 -11.04 -15.41
C GLY A 195 -5.14 -10.62 -13.98
N ALA A 196 -5.12 -9.32 -13.66
CA ALA A 196 -5.47 -8.81 -12.36
C ALA A 196 -6.95 -9.09 -12.01
N PHE A 197 -7.87 -8.92 -12.98
CA PHE A 197 -9.27 -9.26 -12.79
C PHE A 197 -9.48 -10.74 -12.48
N ALA A 198 -8.82 -11.62 -13.23
CA ALA A 198 -8.95 -13.07 -13.07
C ALA A 198 -8.43 -13.57 -11.71
N GLU A 199 -7.35 -12.94 -11.20
CA GLU A 199 -6.68 -13.40 -9.98
C GLU A 199 -7.26 -12.78 -8.70
N LEU A 200 -7.65 -11.49 -8.75
CA LEU A 200 -8.01 -10.74 -7.54
C LEU A 200 -9.51 -10.54 -7.36
N GLY A 201 -10.33 -11.01 -8.29
CA GLY A 201 -11.79 -10.85 -8.19
C GLY A 201 -12.22 -9.39 -8.07
N LEU A 202 -11.76 -8.55 -8.98
CA LEU A 202 -12.00 -7.12 -8.93
C LEU A 202 -13.41 -6.75 -9.41
N VAL A 203 -13.96 -5.66 -8.88
CA VAL A 203 -15.17 -5.00 -9.40
C VAL A 203 -14.78 -3.99 -10.47
N GLY A 204 -13.85 -3.10 -10.14
CA GLY A 204 -13.29 -2.11 -11.04
C GLY A 204 -11.79 -1.95 -10.83
N LEU A 205 -11.06 -1.73 -11.90
CA LEU A 205 -9.62 -1.51 -11.95
C LEU A 205 -9.29 -0.39 -12.91
N VAL A 206 -8.46 0.53 -12.48
CA VAL A 206 -7.79 1.47 -13.38
C VAL A 206 -6.29 1.28 -13.29
N LEU A 207 -5.67 1.04 -14.44
CA LEU A 207 -4.22 1.14 -14.63
C LEU A 207 -3.93 2.42 -15.41
N ALA A 208 -2.92 3.16 -14.98
CA ALA A 208 -2.48 4.33 -15.71
C ALA A 208 -0.97 4.49 -15.66
N GLY A 209 -0.42 5.26 -16.55
CA GLY A 209 1.00 5.58 -16.52
C GLY A 209 1.37 6.69 -17.48
N GLY A 210 2.62 7.12 -17.36
CA GLY A 210 3.19 8.19 -18.18
C GLY A 210 4.63 8.50 -17.80
N GLY A 211 5.20 9.48 -18.44
CA GLY A 211 6.54 9.98 -18.16
C GLY A 211 6.69 11.44 -18.58
N PRO A 212 7.82 12.08 -18.27
CA PRO A 212 8.08 13.44 -18.69
C PRO A 212 7.94 13.62 -20.19
N GLY A 213 7.16 14.62 -20.61
CA GLY A 213 6.92 14.93 -22.03
C GLY A 213 5.92 14.00 -22.74
N SER A 214 5.34 13.01 -22.07
CA SER A 214 4.30 12.16 -22.64
C SER A 214 2.93 12.41 -22.00
N SER A 215 1.86 12.23 -22.79
CA SER A 215 0.51 12.19 -22.24
C SER A 215 0.31 10.95 -21.35
N ALA A 216 -0.54 11.08 -20.33
CA ALA A 216 -0.93 9.93 -19.55
C ALA A 216 -1.75 8.96 -20.42
N TRP A 217 -1.49 7.66 -20.27
CA TRP A 217 -2.36 6.60 -20.74
C TRP A 217 -3.16 6.04 -19.57
N VAL A 218 -4.38 5.58 -19.83
CA VAL A 218 -5.29 4.98 -18.82
C VAL A 218 -6.02 3.79 -19.44
N VAL A 219 -6.16 2.73 -18.66
CA VAL A 219 -7.03 1.57 -18.90
C VAL A 219 -7.99 1.44 -17.74
N ALA A 220 -9.28 1.62 -17.97
CA ALA A 220 -10.34 1.43 -16.99
C ALA A 220 -11.16 0.19 -17.36
N LYS A 221 -11.32 -0.76 -16.44
CA LYS A 221 -12.00 -2.04 -16.67
C LYS A 221 -12.94 -2.37 -15.51
N GLY A 222 -14.14 -2.87 -15.84
CA GLY A 222 -15.13 -3.31 -14.87
C GLY A 222 -16.19 -2.26 -14.60
N TRP A 223 -16.64 -2.17 -13.35
CA TRP A 223 -17.79 -1.40 -12.92
C TRP A 223 -17.38 -0.27 -11.96
N ALA A 224 -17.94 0.91 -12.17
CA ALA A 224 -17.87 2.01 -11.21
C ALA A 224 -18.92 1.83 -10.12
N ASP A 225 -20.12 1.34 -10.51
CA ASP A 225 -21.20 0.98 -9.62
C ASP A 225 -21.99 -0.21 -10.22
N VAL A 226 -21.98 -1.34 -9.52
CA VAL A 226 -22.64 -2.58 -9.96
C VAL A 226 -24.15 -2.46 -9.89
N ASP A 227 -24.66 -1.87 -8.82
CA ASP A 227 -26.10 -1.81 -8.57
C ASP A 227 -26.80 -0.83 -9.53
N ARG A 228 -26.11 0.24 -9.94
CA ARG A 228 -26.57 1.17 -10.96
C ARG A 228 -26.25 0.74 -12.39
N GLY A 229 -25.45 -0.33 -12.55
CA GLY A 229 -24.99 -0.80 -13.87
C GLY A 229 -24.03 0.18 -14.56
N GLU A 230 -23.30 0.99 -13.79
CA GLU A 230 -22.39 2.01 -14.33
C GLU A 230 -21.04 1.39 -14.66
N VAL A 231 -20.72 1.39 -15.95
CA VAL A 231 -19.43 0.90 -16.47
C VAL A 231 -18.32 1.88 -16.07
N LEU A 232 -17.21 1.34 -15.57
CA LEU A 232 -16.06 2.14 -15.22
C LEU A 232 -15.44 2.81 -16.47
N ASP A 233 -15.17 4.11 -16.35
CA ASP A 233 -14.56 4.95 -17.37
C ASP A 233 -13.36 5.71 -16.78
N THR A 234 -12.53 6.29 -17.64
CA THR A 234 -11.30 7.02 -17.27
C THR A 234 -11.55 8.32 -16.50
N ARG A 235 -12.80 8.83 -16.52
CA ARG A 235 -13.22 10.03 -15.77
C ARG A 235 -13.54 9.77 -14.30
N TYR A 236 -13.78 8.51 -13.92
CA TYR A 236 -14.15 8.19 -12.55
C TYR A 236 -13.03 8.50 -11.56
N ARG A 237 -13.44 8.98 -10.39
CA ARG A 237 -12.57 9.34 -9.28
C ARG A 237 -12.56 8.26 -8.23
N PHE A 238 -11.38 7.98 -7.74
CA PHE A 238 -11.12 7.01 -6.69
C PHE A 238 -10.55 7.71 -5.47
N PRO A 239 -10.74 7.16 -4.26
CA PRO A 239 -9.95 7.60 -3.12
C PRO A 239 -8.49 7.25 -3.38
N ALA A 240 -7.63 8.25 -3.42
CA ALA A 240 -6.20 8.10 -3.66
C ALA A 240 -5.45 7.60 -2.41
N LEU A 241 -6.11 7.61 -1.24
CA LEU A 241 -5.58 7.05 0.00
C LEU A 241 -4.17 7.58 0.30
N GLY A 242 -3.22 6.70 0.64
CA GLY A 242 -1.85 7.06 0.97
C GLY A 242 -1.09 7.91 -0.06
N ILE A 243 -1.59 8.01 -1.29
CA ILE A 243 -1.03 8.92 -2.31
C ILE A 243 -1.24 10.40 -1.90
N ALA A 244 -2.27 10.71 -1.10
CA ALA A 244 -2.50 12.07 -0.58
C ALA A 244 -1.32 12.58 0.26
N ALA A 245 -0.59 11.69 0.93
CA ALA A 245 0.60 12.06 1.70
C ALA A 245 1.70 12.69 0.81
N LEU A 246 1.81 12.28 -0.46
CA LEU A 246 2.73 12.93 -1.40
C LEU A 246 2.30 14.36 -1.72
N VAL A 247 1.00 14.64 -1.83
CA VAL A 247 0.48 16.00 -2.00
C VAL A 247 0.85 16.86 -0.80
N THR A 248 0.66 16.33 0.42
CA THR A 248 1.03 16.99 1.68
C THR A 248 2.53 17.30 1.73
N ALA A 249 3.36 16.28 1.50
CA ALA A 249 4.82 16.45 1.49
C ALA A 249 5.28 17.49 0.46
N THR A 250 4.73 17.43 -0.77
CA THR A 250 5.04 18.40 -1.83
C THR A 250 4.64 19.83 -1.43
N ALA A 251 3.48 20.00 -0.79
CA ALA A 251 3.02 21.31 -0.31
C ALA A 251 3.93 21.87 0.80
N VAL A 252 4.33 21.03 1.78
CA VAL A 252 5.30 21.44 2.83
C VAL A 252 6.63 21.84 2.20
N LEU A 253 7.17 21.04 1.27
CA LEU A 253 8.42 21.35 0.57
C LEU A 253 8.30 22.65 -0.24
N ARG A 254 7.14 22.98 -0.78
CA ARG A 254 6.90 24.28 -1.43
C ARG A 254 6.87 25.45 -0.45
N LEU A 255 6.31 25.27 0.75
CA LEU A 255 6.38 26.28 1.82
C LEU A 255 7.82 26.49 2.26
N ILE A 256 8.62 25.43 2.35
CA ILE A 256 10.07 25.50 2.65
C ILE A 256 10.80 26.27 1.53
N ALA A 257 10.54 25.94 0.27
CA ALA A 257 11.14 26.63 -0.87
C ALA A 257 10.77 28.13 -0.91
N GLY A 258 9.60 28.50 -0.40
CA GLY A 258 9.15 29.88 -0.24
C GLY A 258 9.66 30.61 0.99
N GLY A 259 10.44 29.95 1.85
CA GLY A 259 11.00 30.52 3.09
C GLY A 259 9.99 30.72 4.22
N GLY A 260 8.80 30.12 4.12
CA GLY A 260 7.78 30.22 5.17
C GLY A 260 7.99 29.25 6.34
N VAL A 261 8.77 28.18 6.13
CA VAL A 261 9.08 27.12 7.09
C VAL A 261 10.50 26.63 6.81
N GLY A 262 11.29 26.35 7.83
CA GLY A 262 12.57 25.64 7.69
C GLY A 262 12.41 24.13 7.78
N LEU A 263 13.21 23.38 7.02
CA LEU A 263 13.15 21.91 7.06
C LEU A 263 13.56 21.36 8.44
N ASP A 264 14.51 22.03 9.09
CA ASP A 264 15.03 21.65 10.40
C ASP A 264 14.44 22.50 11.56
N ASP A 265 13.41 23.31 11.28
CA ASP A 265 12.68 24.02 12.31
C ASP A 265 11.90 23.03 13.20
N PRO A 266 11.79 23.29 14.51
CA PRO A 266 10.81 22.62 15.35
C PRO A 266 9.39 22.85 14.82
N ALA A 267 8.63 21.77 14.63
CA ALA A 267 7.30 21.89 14.07
C ALA A 267 6.36 22.76 14.95
N ASN A 268 6.55 22.71 16.28
CA ASN A 268 5.77 23.51 17.22
C ASN A 268 5.94 25.02 17.05
N ASP A 269 7.05 25.51 16.46
CA ASP A 269 7.23 26.93 16.16
C ASP A 269 6.23 27.42 15.09
N HIS A 270 5.71 26.53 14.29
CA HIS A 270 4.77 26.82 13.20
C HIS A 270 3.32 26.37 13.49
N LEU A 271 3.10 25.53 14.52
CA LEU A 271 1.77 25.05 14.92
C LEU A 271 1.10 26.08 15.85
N ARG A 272 -0.20 26.26 15.65
CA ARG A 272 -1.05 27.19 16.45
C ARG A 272 -2.27 26.51 17.05
N THR A 273 -2.79 25.50 16.35
CA THR A 273 -4.07 24.84 16.68
C THR A 273 -3.86 23.63 17.56
N VAL A 274 -2.79 22.87 17.28
CA VAL A 274 -2.33 21.70 18.05
C VAL A 274 -0.85 21.84 18.35
N GLY A 275 -0.33 21.04 19.31
CA GLY A 275 1.11 20.94 19.57
C GLY A 275 1.55 19.48 19.64
N LEU A 276 2.81 19.22 19.40
CA LEU A 276 3.43 17.93 19.68
C LEU A 276 3.89 17.89 21.15
N ALA A 277 3.79 16.74 21.78
CA ALA A 277 4.25 16.53 23.14
C ALA A 277 5.78 16.71 23.30
N ASP A 278 6.54 16.44 22.23
CA ASP A 278 7.98 16.77 22.12
C ASP A 278 8.14 17.99 21.21
N ASP A 279 8.47 19.13 21.81
CA ASP A 279 8.61 20.43 21.13
C ASP A 279 9.87 20.55 20.27
N THR A 280 10.76 19.57 20.32
CA THR A 280 12.01 19.54 19.54
C THR A 280 11.89 18.78 18.22
N ILE A 281 10.75 18.14 17.95
CA ILE A 281 10.52 17.41 16.69
C ILE A 281 10.51 18.38 15.51
N THR A 282 11.33 18.07 14.50
CA THR A 282 11.50 18.93 13.32
C THR A 282 10.53 18.55 12.18
N VAL A 283 10.30 19.49 11.26
CA VAL A 283 9.54 19.27 10.03
C VAL A 283 10.17 18.15 9.19
N ARG A 284 11.50 18.05 9.16
CA ARG A 284 12.26 16.95 8.51
C ARG A 284 11.86 15.58 9.06
N GLU A 285 11.81 15.46 10.37
CA GLU A 285 11.48 14.20 11.03
C GLU A 285 10.03 13.76 10.77
N LEU A 286 9.12 14.71 10.72
CA LEU A 286 7.72 14.43 10.32
C LEU A 286 7.64 13.94 8.88
N LEU A 287 8.27 14.65 7.92
CA LEU A 287 8.32 14.25 6.51
C LEU A 287 9.01 12.90 6.31
N GLY A 288 10.06 12.62 7.09
CA GLY A 288 10.86 11.40 7.02
C GLY A 288 10.33 10.24 7.83
N HIS A 289 9.17 10.36 8.49
CA HIS A 289 8.60 9.34 9.37
C HIS A 289 9.55 8.87 10.49
N THR A 290 10.37 9.78 11.03
CA THR A 290 11.33 9.48 12.11
C THR A 290 11.00 10.19 13.42
N ALA A 291 9.87 10.89 13.48
CA ALA A 291 9.45 11.71 14.62
C ALA A 291 8.88 10.90 15.80
N GLY A 292 8.46 9.63 15.58
CA GLY A 292 7.82 8.83 16.61
C GLY A 292 6.42 9.31 17.02
N VAL A 293 5.74 10.08 16.17
CA VAL A 293 4.37 10.56 16.43
C VAL A 293 3.39 9.41 16.30
N ASP A 294 2.46 9.30 17.25
CA ASP A 294 1.44 8.27 17.26
C ASP A 294 0.42 8.45 16.13
N SER A 295 -0.08 7.34 15.63
CA SER A 295 -1.10 7.34 14.57
C SER A 295 -2.49 7.08 15.14
N PRO A 296 -3.55 7.72 14.61
CA PRO A 296 -4.91 7.37 14.98
C PRO A 296 -5.25 5.94 14.55
N THR A 297 -6.26 5.38 15.19
CA THR A 297 -6.74 4.03 14.88
C THR A 297 -7.43 3.98 13.50
N PRO A 298 -7.45 2.81 12.80
CA PRO A 298 -8.18 2.67 11.54
C PRO A 298 -9.66 3.05 11.63
N ALA A 299 -10.33 2.78 12.74
CA ALA A 299 -11.74 3.15 12.94
C ALA A 299 -11.98 4.66 12.90
N GLU A 300 -10.98 5.46 13.23
CA GLU A 300 -11.05 6.92 13.23
C GLU A 300 -10.72 7.53 11.86
N LEU A 301 -10.20 6.73 10.91
CA LEU A 301 -9.69 7.23 9.64
C LEU A 301 -10.79 7.44 8.58
N PHE A 302 -11.96 6.83 8.72
CA PHE A 302 -13.01 6.86 7.70
C PHE A 302 -14.36 7.20 8.31
N ALA A 303 -14.99 8.30 7.85
CA ALA A 303 -16.23 8.83 8.38
C ALA A 303 -17.05 9.57 7.32
N ASP A 304 -18.23 10.06 7.70
CA ASP A 304 -19.08 10.88 6.83
C ASP A 304 -18.55 12.30 6.64
N THR A 305 -17.77 12.80 7.61
CA THR A 305 -17.24 14.17 7.62
C THR A 305 -15.80 14.20 8.09
N VAL A 306 -15.07 15.21 7.67
CA VAL A 306 -13.71 15.50 8.16
C VAL A 306 -13.83 16.35 9.43
N PRO A 307 -13.45 15.84 10.61
CA PRO A 307 -13.38 16.66 11.83
C PRO A 307 -12.15 17.58 11.79
N ASP A 308 -12.10 18.59 12.67
CA ASP A 308 -10.84 19.26 12.93
C ASP A 308 -9.86 18.35 13.72
N LEU A 309 -8.56 18.62 13.61
CA LEU A 309 -7.54 17.77 14.21
C LEU A 309 -7.58 17.77 15.75
N VAL A 310 -8.01 18.87 16.36
CA VAL A 310 -8.18 18.96 17.81
C VAL A 310 -9.27 18.00 18.29
N THR A 311 -10.38 17.92 17.55
CA THR A 311 -11.46 16.97 17.84
C THR A 311 -11.01 15.53 17.69
N LEU A 312 -10.18 15.24 16.67
CA LEU A 312 -9.71 13.90 16.36
C LEU A 312 -8.63 13.40 17.34
N ALA A 313 -7.64 14.25 17.66
CA ALA A 313 -6.42 13.85 18.34
C ALA A 313 -6.14 14.65 19.64
N GLY A 314 -7.01 15.60 19.98
CA GLY A 314 -6.81 16.51 21.10
C GLY A 314 -5.82 17.63 20.78
N PRO A 315 -5.62 18.58 21.75
CA PRO A 315 -4.78 19.75 21.55
C PRO A 315 -3.28 19.43 21.58
N VAL A 316 -2.89 18.29 22.16
CA VAL A 316 -1.48 17.83 22.23
C VAL A 316 -1.40 16.41 21.68
N ILE A 317 -0.61 16.25 20.64
CA ILE A 317 -0.44 14.97 19.94
C ILE A 317 0.72 14.21 20.56
N ALA A 318 0.45 12.98 20.98
CA ALA A 318 1.41 12.12 21.65
C ALA A 318 2.53 11.63 20.71
N CYS A 319 3.70 11.38 21.28
CA CYS A 319 4.91 10.94 20.60
C CYS A 319 5.47 9.71 21.35
N GLY A 320 4.72 8.60 21.34
CA GLY A 320 5.07 7.36 22.05
C GLY A 320 6.09 6.48 21.30
N GLY A 321 6.31 6.74 20.00
CA GLY A 321 7.27 5.99 19.20
C GLY A 321 8.72 6.43 19.41
N THR A 322 9.68 5.56 19.03
CA THR A 322 11.11 5.87 19.11
C THR A 322 11.50 6.88 18.05
N ARG A 323 12.01 8.04 18.46
CA ARG A 323 12.52 9.08 17.58
C ARG A 323 13.80 8.62 16.86
N GLY A 324 13.99 9.02 15.61
CA GLY A 324 15.13 8.64 14.77
C GLY A 324 14.98 7.29 14.07
N VAL A 325 13.97 6.51 14.44
CA VAL A 325 13.63 5.23 13.78
C VAL A 325 12.57 5.47 12.71
N VAL A 326 12.77 4.91 11.52
CA VAL A 326 11.80 5.02 10.42
C VAL A 326 10.55 4.19 10.76
N ARG A 327 9.47 4.87 11.07
CA ARG A 327 8.16 4.26 11.31
C ARG A 327 7.08 5.10 10.63
N PRO A 328 6.44 4.60 9.54
CA PRO A 328 5.34 5.32 8.90
C PRO A 328 4.27 5.70 9.93
N SER A 329 3.96 6.99 10.01
CA SER A 329 3.02 7.56 10.95
C SER A 329 2.00 8.44 10.25
N ASN A 330 0.74 8.08 10.37
CA ASN A 330 -0.38 8.92 9.92
C ASN A 330 -0.50 10.19 10.77
N GLY A 331 -0.21 10.08 12.09
CA GLY A 331 -0.23 11.22 13.01
C GLY A 331 0.78 12.30 12.62
N GLY A 332 2.00 11.91 12.22
CA GLY A 332 2.99 12.86 11.73
C GLY A 332 2.50 13.66 10.52
N TYR A 333 1.79 13.02 9.60
CA TYR A 333 1.21 13.70 8.43
C TYR A 333 -0.05 14.49 8.75
N ALA A 334 -0.82 14.09 9.78
CA ALA A 334 -1.89 14.92 10.31
C ALA A 334 -1.34 16.26 10.81
N VAL A 335 -0.22 16.22 11.55
CA VAL A 335 0.49 17.41 12.02
C VAL A 335 1.01 18.26 10.84
N LEU A 336 1.59 17.65 9.82
CA LEU A 336 2.02 18.38 8.61
C LEU A 336 0.85 19.06 7.88
N GLY A 337 -0.33 18.39 7.84
CA GLY A 337 -1.55 18.99 7.30
C GLY A 337 -2.00 20.21 8.10
N GLN A 338 -1.96 20.13 9.43
CA GLN A 338 -2.27 21.26 10.32
C GLN A 338 -1.23 22.39 10.19
N LEU A 339 0.06 22.06 10.11
CA LEU A 339 1.13 23.02 9.89
C LEU A 339 0.91 23.83 8.60
N ILE A 340 0.51 23.17 7.51
CA ILE A 340 0.15 23.86 6.25
C ILE A 340 -0.95 24.90 6.50
N ALA A 341 -2.01 24.51 7.22
CA ALA A 341 -3.13 25.40 7.53
C ALA A 341 -2.71 26.57 8.45
N ASP A 342 -1.96 26.28 9.51
CA ASP A 342 -1.55 27.25 10.51
C ASP A 342 -0.56 28.28 9.94
N VAL A 343 0.41 27.87 9.12
CA VAL A 343 1.39 28.76 8.46
C VAL A 343 0.72 29.67 7.46
N THR A 344 -0.25 29.16 6.70
CA THR A 344 -0.87 29.92 5.62
C THR A 344 -2.14 30.66 6.05
N GLY A 345 -2.71 30.34 7.22
CA GLY A 345 -3.98 30.88 7.69
C GLY A 345 -5.17 30.49 6.81
N SER A 346 -5.08 29.40 6.08
CA SER A 346 -6.11 28.94 5.14
C SER A 346 -6.36 27.42 5.32
N PRO A 347 -7.57 26.91 5.00
CA PRO A 347 -7.86 25.49 5.09
C PRO A 347 -6.87 24.65 4.28
N TYR A 348 -6.48 23.51 4.83
CA TYR A 348 -5.54 22.57 4.20
C TYR A 348 -5.89 22.28 2.73
N ALA A 349 -7.15 21.91 2.46
CA ALA A 349 -7.61 21.55 1.12
C ALA A 349 -7.39 22.68 0.08
N ASP A 350 -7.64 23.93 0.46
CA ASP A 350 -7.46 25.09 -0.41
C ASP A 350 -5.97 25.34 -0.70
N VAL A 351 -5.15 25.19 0.33
CA VAL A 351 -3.70 25.41 0.19
C VAL A 351 -3.07 24.38 -0.71
N VAL A 352 -3.35 23.10 -0.49
CA VAL A 352 -2.74 22.02 -1.32
C VAL A 352 -3.31 22.05 -2.75
N THR A 353 -4.55 22.45 -2.94
CA THR A 353 -5.10 22.70 -4.27
C THR A 353 -4.30 23.77 -5.00
N ARG A 354 -4.11 24.93 -4.41
CA ARG A 354 -3.35 26.04 -4.99
C ARG A 354 -1.86 25.72 -5.18
N LEU A 355 -1.24 25.04 -4.21
CA LEU A 355 0.19 24.77 -4.25
C LEU A 355 0.56 23.54 -5.08
N VAL A 356 -0.31 22.54 -5.22
CA VAL A 356 0.04 21.26 -5.86
C VAL A 356 -0.90 20.91 -7.00
N LEU A 357 -2.22 20.85 -6.75
CA LEU A 357 -3.14 20.32 -7.75
C LEU A 357 -3.25 21.24 -8.99
N GLU A 358 -3.48 22.51 -8.79
CA GLU A 358 -3.62 23.49 -9.89
C GLU A 358 -2.33 23.60 -10.74
N PRO A 359 -1.12 23.77 -10.17
CA PRO A 359 0.09 23.86 -10.96
C PRO A 359 0.40 22.60 -11.77
N LEU A 360 -0.05 21.42 -11.31
CA LEU A 360 0.09 20.16 -12.03
C LEU A 360 -1.07 19.89 -13.00
N GLY A 361 -2.07 20.77 -13.05
CA GLY A 361 -3.25 20.59 -13.91
C GLY A 361 -4.15 19.44 -13.47
N MET A 362 -4.18 19.10 -12.18
CA MET A 362 -5.02 18.05 -11.60
C MET A 362 -6.45 18.58 -11.36
N ARG A 363 -7.16 18.83 -12.45
CA ARG A 363 -8.46 19.53 -12.42
C ARG A 363 -9.63 18.66 -11.97
N ASP A 364 -9.46 17.35 -12.04
CA ASP A 364 -10.46 16.35 -11.67
C ASP A 364 -10.17 15.71 -10.31
N SER A 365 -9.40 16.41 -9.46
CA SER A 365 -8.99 15.97 -8.14
C SER A 365 -9.31 17.00 -7.08
N TRP A 366 -9.77 16.57 -5.90
CA TRP A 366 -10.09 17.44 -4.79
C TRP A 366 -10.05 16.72 -3.43
N PHE A 367 -10.19 17.46 -2.36
CA PHE A 367 -10.29 16.97 -0.99
C PHE A 367 -11.72 17.23 -0.46
N PRO A 368 -12.64 16.26 -0.53
CA PRO A 368 -14.01 16.42 -0.02
C PRO A 368 -14.01 16.54 1.51
N ALA A 369 -14.83 17.44 2.03
CA ALA A 369 -15.04 17.60 3.46
C ALA A 369 -16.11 16.63 4.01
N ARG A 370 -17.01 16.14 3.15
CA ARG A 370 -18.10 15.23 3.53
C ARG A 370 -18.28 14.16 2.45
N ALA A 371 -18.70 12.97 2.86
CA ALA A 371 -19.05 11.89 1.94
C ALA A 371 -20.13 12.29 0.91
N ALA A 372 -21.08 13.15 1.32
CA ALA A 372 -22.11 13.67 0.44
C ALA A 372 -21.58 14.59 -0.69
N ASP A 373 -20.35 15.08 -0.59
CA ASP A 373 -19.72 15.97 -1.58
C ASP A 373 -19.02 15.21 -2.72
N LEU A 374 -18.99 13.85 -2.69
CA LEU A 374 -18.24 13.03 -3.65
C LEU A 374 -18.76 13.13 -5.10
N GLY A 375 -20.04 13.35 -5.28
CA GLY A 375 -20.64 13.51 -6.61
C GLY A 375 -20.76 12.20 -7.42
N PRO A 376 -21.38 12.28 -8.62
CA PRO A 376 -21.76 11.09 -9.38
C PRO A 376 -20.60 10.35 -10.04
N ASP A 377 -19.47 11.03 -10.29
CA ASP A 377 -18.27 10.39 -10.89
C ASP A 377 -17.33 9.78 -9.84
N ALA A 378 -17.75 9.68 -8.57
CA ALA A 378 -17.02 8.90 -7.57
C ALA A 378 -17.42 7.43 -7.67
N VAL A 379 -16.44 6.53 -7.64
CA VAL A 379 -16.69 5.08 -7.65
C VAL A 379 -17.36 4.63 -6.37
N THR A 380 -18.24 3.65 -6.44
CA THR A 380 -18.73 2.90 -5.28
C THR A 380 -17.71 1.85 -4.89
N GLY A 381 -17.27 1.86 -3.62
CA GLY A 381 -16.40 0.83 -3.06
C GLY A 381 -17.15 -0.47 -2.74
N TYR A 382 -16.48 -1.60 -2.76
CA TYR A 382 -17.10 -2.90 -2.50
C TYR A 382 -16.29 -3.76 -1.54
N ASN A 383 -16.99 -4.42 -0.63
CA ASN A 383 -16.51 -5.59 0.11
C ASN A 383 -17.05 -6.87 -0.54
N VAL A 384 -16.47 -8.02 -0.18
CA VAL A 384 -16.92 -9.33 -0.64
C VAL A 384 -17.36 -10.14 0.56
N THR A 385 -18.56 -10.75 0.50
CA THR A 385 -19.03 -11.66 1.54
C THR A 385 -18.29 -13.01 1.44
N PRO A 386 -18.29 -13.83 2.49
CA PRO A 386 -17.73 -15.18 2.44
C PRO A 386 -18.32 -16.05 1.30
N GLU A 387 -19.57 -15.79 0.90
CA GLU A 387 -20.26 -16.50 -0.20
C GLU A 387 -19.87 -15.94 -1.59
N GLY A 388 -19.01 -14.91 -1.65
CA GLY A 388 -18.53 -14.33 -2.90
C GLY A 388 -19.44 -13.26 -3.53
N ALA A 389 -20.39 -12.71 -2.77
CA ALA A 389 -21.25 -11.61 -3.23
C ALA A 389 -20.58 -10.24 -2.95
N PHE A 390 -20.77 -9.28 -3.86
CA PHE A 390 -20.31 -7.91 -3.65
C PHE A 390 -21.34 -7.11 -2.87
N VAL A 391 -20.87 -6.43 -1.82
CA VAL A 391 -21.66 -5.52 -0.98
C VAL A 391 -21.08 -4.12 -1.08
N PRO A 392 -21.87 -3.11 -1.49
CA PRO A 392 -21.39 -1.75 -1.55
C PRO A 392 -20.99 -1.23 -0.15
N VAL A 393 -19.88 -0.54 -0.11
CA VAL A 393 -19.42 0.17 1.09
C VAL A 393 -20.11 1.54 1.12
N PRO A 394 -20.65 2.00 2.26
CA PRO A 394 -21.12 3.37 2.40
C PRO A 394 -20.05 4.38 1.96
N ALA A 395 -20.47 5.50 1.38
CA ALA A 395 -19.57 6.58 1.01
C ALA A 395 -18.88 7.13 2.26
N TRP A 396 -17.60 7.45 2.15
CA TRP A 396 -16.79 7.96 3.26
C TRP A 396 -15.75 8.97 2.79
N VAL A 397 -15.24 9.77 3.73
CA VAL A 397 -14.07 10.63 3.57
C VAL A 397 -13.00 10.23 4.61
N CYS A 398 -11.73 10.46 4.28
CA CYS A 398 -10.67 10.25 5.24
C CYS A 398 -10.66 11.42 6.25
N THR A 399 -10.77 11.10 7.55
CA THR A 399 -10.81 12.09 8.64
C THR A 399 -9.51 12.89 8.77
N ILE A 400 -8.41 12.40 8.20
CA ILE A 400 -7.13 13.10 8.07
C ILE A 400 -6.84 13.33 6.59
N PRO A 401 -7.28 14.45 6.00
CA PRO A 401 -7.10 14.71 4.57
C PRO A 401 -5.66 14.62 4.10
N ALA A 402 -4.71 14.99 4.96
CA ALA A 402 -3.27 14.99 4.68
C ALA A 402 -2.66 13.62 4.37
N ILE A 403 -3.33 12.53 4.77
CA ILE A 403 -2.85 11.16 4.54
C ILE A 403 -3.67 10.37 3.53
N GLY A 404 -4.96 10.73 3.34
CA GLY A 404 -5.85 9.88 2.55
C GLY A 404 -7.07 10.58 1.95
N GLY A 405 -7.22 11.91 2.13
CA GLY A 405 -8.43 12.63 1.75
C GLY A 405 -8.55 12.99 0.27
N LEU A 406 -7.53 12.74 -0.54
CA LEU A 406 -7.57 13.05 -1.97
C LEU A 406 -8.48 12.07 -2.71
N TRP A 407 -9.43 12.61 -3.47
CA TRP A 407 -10.16 11.89 -4.53
C TRP A 407 -9.66 12.37 -5.88
N ALA A 408 -9.30 11.45 -6.77
CA ALA A 408 -8.61 11.77 -8.00
C ALA A 408 -8.96 10.81 -9.16
N THR A 409 -8.86 11.30 -10.39
CA THR A 409 -8.76 10.43 -11.56
C THR A 409 -7.35 9.86 -11.66
N ALA A 410 -7.21 8.70 -12.29
CA ALA A 410 -5.90 8.08 -12.50
C ALA A 410 -4.96 8.97 -13.35
N ALA A 411 -5.49 9.70 -14.31
CA ALA A 411 -4.72 10.64 -15.13
C ALA A 411 -4.11 11.78 -14.29
N ASP A 412 -4.86 12.30 -13.30
CA ASP A 412 -4.36 13.31 -12.39
C ASP A 412 -3.28 12.75 -11.45
N VAL A 413 -3.46 11.53 -10.96
CA VAL A 413 -2.41 10.86 -10.16
C VAL A 413 -1.12 10.65 -10.97
N VAL A 414 -1.23 10.34 -12.28
CA VAL A 414 -0.05 10.31 -13.17
C VAL A 414 0.62 11.69 -13.26
N ARG A 415 -0.17 12.79 -13.38
CA ARG A 415 0.38 14.16 -13.39
C ARG A 415 1.13 14.47 -12.11
N LEU A 416 0.60 14.06 -10.95
CA LEU A 416 1.30 14.19 -9.66
C LEU A 416 2.65 13.45 -9.70
N GLY A 417 2.65 12.17 -10.08
CA GLY A 417 3.86 11.36 -10.09
C GLY A 417 4.94 11.83 -11.07
N VAL A 418 4.54 12.32 -12.25
CA VAL A 418 5.47 12.84 -13.25
C VAL A 418 5.97 14.24 -12.87
N GLY A 419 5.10 15.08 -12.31
CA GLY A 419 5.32 16.53 -12.21
C GLY A 419 5.74 17.05 -10.83
N TRP A 420 5.62 16.28 -9.76
CA TRP A 420 5.85 16.76 -8.39
C TRP A 420 7.20 17.50 -8.21
N SER A 421 8.27 16.97 -8.80
CA SER A 421 9.61 17.55 -8.68
C SER A 421 9.78 18.87 -9.41
N SER A 422 8.96 19.14 -10.44
CA SER A 422 8.98 20.42 -11.17
C SER A 422 8.43 21.60 -10.34
N LEU A 423 7.73 21.29 -9.25
CA LEU A 423 7.21 22.29 -8.30
C LEU A 423 8.25 22.80 -7.30
N LEU A 424 9.43 22.19 -7.27
CA LEU A 424 10.47 22.43 -6.27
C LEU A 424 11.79 22.86 -6.91
N PRO A 425 12.64 23.61 -6.18
CA PRO A 425 14.04 23.75 -6.56
C PRO A 425 14.71 22.39 -6.69
N GLY A 426 15.58 22.21 -7.70
CA GLY A 426 16.20 20.91 -7.98
C GLY A 426 17.00 20.32 -6.80
N THR A 427 17.62 21.15 -5.98
CA THR A 427 18.32 20.74 -4.76
C THR A 427 17.35 20.12 -3.74
N LEU A 428 16.20 20.75 -3.53
CA LEU A 428 15.19 20.27 -2.58
C LEU A 428 14.47 19.01 -3.10
N ALA A 429 14.20 18.96 -4.41
CA ALA A 429 13.65 17.75 -5.04
C ALA A 429 14.62 16.56 -4.91
N SER A 430 15.91 16.78 -5.07
CA SER A 430 16.94 15.75 -4.87
C SER A 430 17.05 15.33 -3.40
N GLU A 431 16.99 16.29 -2.46
CA GLU A 431 16.99 15.99 -1.03
C GLU A 431 15.76 15.16 -0.61
N ALA A 432 14.57 15.45 -1.18
CA ALA A 432 13.37 14.70 -0.93
C ALA A 432 13.49 13.21 -1.31
N LEU A 433 14.32 12.87 -2.29
CA LEU A 433 14.60 11.50 -2.71
C LEU A 433 15.79 10.87 -1.95
N THR A 434 16.44 11.60 -1.03
CA THR A 434 17.53 11.07 -0.22
C THR A 434 16.99 10.45 1.06
N SER A 435 17.56 9.31 1.46
CA SER A 435 17.15 8.62 2.69
C SER A 435 17.43 9.50 3.92
N GLN A 436 16.43 9.76 4.73
CA GLN A 436 16.52 10.63 5.91
C GLN A 436 17.06 9.90 7.15
N ALA A 437 17.03 8.58 7.16
CA ALA A 437 17.63 7.77 8.21
C ALA A 437 18.24 6.48 7.61
N ALA A 438 19.18 5.89 8.32
CA ALA A 438 19.68 4.56 7.97
C ALA A 438 18.52 3.56 8.11
N PRO A 439 18.21 2.75 7.10
CA PRO A 439 17.19 1.75 7.25
C PRO A 439 17.67 0.69 8.25
N GLU A 440 16.77 0.23 9.11
CA GLU A 440 17.01 -0.97 9.90
C GLU A 440 17.26 -2.17 8.95
N PRO A 441 17.94 -3.23 9.41
CA PRO A 441 18.10 -4.44 8.60
C PRO A 441 16.76 -4.97 8.11
N GLY A 442 16.53 -4.92 6.80
CA GLY A 442 15.25 -5.27 6.16
C GLY A 442 14.19 -4.16 6.18
N GLY A 443 14.49 -3.00 6.78
CA GLY A 443 13.60 -1.84 6.81
C GLY A 443 13.52 -1.09 5.47
N ARG A 444 12.51 -0.23 5.34
CA ARG A 444 12.31 0.60 4.14
C ARG A 444 13.15 1.88 4.23
N ARG A 445 13.71 2.29 3.09
CA ARG A 445 14.32 3.61 2.96
C ARG A 445 13.21 4.65 2.80
N VAL A 446 13.34 5.77 3.50
CA VAL A 446 12.36 6.87 3.49
C VAL A 446 13.07 8.19 3.20
N GLY A 447 12.55 8.93 2.23
CA GLY A 447 12.93 10.30 1.93
C GLY A 447 11.96 11.31 2.58
N LEU A 448 11.97 12.56 2.12
CA LEU A 448 11.00 13.55 2.57
C LEU A 448 9.67 13.33 1.83
N GLY A 449 8.81 12.50 2.42
CA GLY A 449 7.54 12.11 1.83
C GLY A 449 7.59 10.90 0.89
N TRP A 450 8.72 10.21 0.78
CA TRP A 450 8.88 9.09 -0.16
C TRP A 450 9.23 7.79 0.54
N LEU A 451 8.51 6.72 0.20
CA LEU A 451 8.88 5.35 0.55
C LEU A 451 9.56 4.71 -0.68
N PHE A 452 10.68 4.06 -0.46
CA PHE A 452 11.46 3.46 -1.55
C PHE A 452 11.35 1.94 -1.56
N SER A 453 11.43 1.36 -2.76
CA SER A 453 11.73 -0.05 -2.94
C SER A 453 13.06 -0.42 -2.25
N PRO A 454 13.28 -1.69 -1.91
CA PRO A 454 14.55 -2.11 -1.30
C PRO A 454 15.80 -1.75 -2.12
N ARG A 455 15.64 -1.59 -3.44
CA ARG A 455 16.73 -1.17 -4.35
C ARG A 455 16.91 0.33 -4.43
N GLY A 456 15.93 1.11 -3.98
CA GLY A 456 15.93 2.57 -4.07
C GLY A 456 15.71 3.12 -5.49
N ASP A 457 15.40 2.29 -6.47
CA ASP A 457 15.15 2.66 -7.87
C ASP A 457 13.70 3.08 -8.15
N THR A 458 12.81 2.76 -7.23
CA THR A 458 11.39 3.04 -7.30
C THR A 458 10.93 3.69 -5.98
N ALA A 459 10.21 4.79 -6.09
CA ALA A 459 9.48 5.39 -4.98
C ALA A 459 8.01 4.94 -5.06
N VAL A 460 7.40 4.72 -3.90
CA VAL A 460 6.07 4.11 -3.79
C VAL A 460 5.21 4.90 -2.82
N HIS A 461 3.97 5.15 -3.20
CA HIS A 461 2.89 5.48 -2.29
C HIS A 461 1.73 4.53 -2.52
N ALA A 462 1.22 3.95 -1.46
CA ALA A 462 0.08 3.06 -1.54
C ALA A 462 -0.81 3.23 -0.30
N GLY A 463 -2.05 2.85 -0.43
CA GLY A 463 -2.99 2.83 0.66
C GLY A 463 -4.15 1.91 0.38
N ALA A 464 -4.80 1.46 1.46
CA ALA A 464 -6.02 0.68 1.43
C ALA A 464 -7.03 1.30 2.41
N GLY A 465 -8.29 1.18 2.06
CA GLY A 465 -9.40 1.65 2.89
C GLY A 465 -10.67 0.88 2.54
N PRO A 466 -11.79 1.18 3.21
CA PRO A 466 -13.04 0.48 2.97
C PRO A 466 -13.41 0.50 1.48
N GLY A 467 -13.44 -0.68 0.85
CA GLY A 467 -13.79 -0.83 -0.55
C GLY A 467 -12.82 -0.18 -1.55
N ALA A 468 -11.54 0.05 -1.21
CA ALA A 468 -10.61 0.67 -2.13
C ALA A 468 -9.15 0.30 -1.86
N THR A 469 -8.34 0.26 -2.92
CA THR A 469 -6.88 0.25 -2.84
C THR A 469 -6.30 1.14 -3.93
N ALA A 470 -5.25 1.88 -3.59
CA ALA A 470 -4.55 2.77 -4.51
C ALA A 470 -3.04 2.55 -4.41
N SER A 471 -2.33 2.67 -5.52
CA SER A 471 -0.87 2.65 -5.58
C SER A 471 -0.35 3.58 -6.66
N LEU A 472 0.72 4.28 -6.31
CA LEU A 472 1.52 5.12 -7.18
C LEU A 472 2.96 4.63 -7.13
N LEU A 473 3.52 4.27 -8.27
CA LEU A 473 4.91 3.88 -8.45
C LEU A 473 5.61 4.92 -9.30
N ILE A 474 6.76 5.40 -8.85
CA ILE A 474 7.59 6.35 -9.60
C ILE A 474 9.00 5.80 -9.75
N ARG A 475 9.48 5.73 -10.96
CA ARG A 475 10.88 5.40 -11.23
C ARG A 475 11.75 6.63 -10.97
N VAL A 476 12.61 6.53 -9.94
CA VAL A 476 13.37 7.68 -9.40
C VAL A 476 14.23 8.39 -10.46
N ARG A 477 14.83 7.63 -11.38
CA ARG A 477 15.79 8.19 -12.35
C ARG A 477 15.18 9.12 -13.41
N ASP A 478 13.87 8.96 -13.72
CA ASP A 478 13.23 9.66 -14.85
C ASP A 478 11.76 9.97 -14.62
N ASN A 479 11.25 9.86 -13.41
CA ASN A 479 9.85 10.13 -13.03
C ASN A 479 8.80 9.37 -13.88
N ARG A 480 9.16 8.27 -14.53
CA ARG A 480 8.13 7.38 -15.10
C ARG A 480 7.23 6.88 -14.01
N THR A 481 5.95 6.95 -14.26
CA THR A 481 4.91 6.74 -13.27
C THR A 481 3.96 5.64 -13.71
N HIS A 482 3.57 4.77 -12.76
CA HIS A 482 2.43 3.88 -12.89
C HIS A 482 1.48 4.09 -11.72
N VAL A 483 0.20 3.94 -12.00
CA VAL A 483 -0.90 4.10 -11.04
C VAL A 483 -1.81 2.88 -11.12
N VAL A 484 -2.24 2.39 -9.99
CA VAL A 484 -3.27 1.36 -9.84
C VAL A 484 -4.32 1.87 -8.89
N LEU A 485 -5.58 1.87 -9.31
CA LEU A 485 -6.73 2.22 -8.48
C LEU A 485 -7.77 1.11 -8.60
N THR A 486 -8.33 0.67 -7.48
CA THR A 486 -9.40 -0.33 -7.43
C THR A 486 -10.50 0.14 -6.50
N ASN A 487 -11.74 -0.21 -6.80
CA ASN A 487 -12.88 0.00 -5.91
C ASN A 487 -13.21 -1.25 -5.08
N ARG A 488 -12.17 -1.97 -4.70
CA ARG A 488 -12.17 -3.06 -3.75
C ARG A 488 -10.86 -3.05 -2.97
N GLN A 489 -10.90 -3.39 -1.68
CA GLN A 489 -9.67 -3.59 -0.92
C GLN A 489 -9.05 -4.94 -1.32
N VAL A 490 -7.88 -4.88 -1.94
CA VAL A 490 -7.13 -6.05 -2.43
C VAL A 490 -5.62 -5.86 -2.24
N PRO A 491 -4.83 -6.95 -2.16
CA PRO A 491 -3.37 -6.85 -2.25
C PRO A 491 -2.98 -6.28 -3.61
N ILE A 492 -2.21 -5.18 -3.61
CA ILE A 492 -1.86 -4.49 -4.85
C ILE A 492 -0.52 -4.92 -5.43
N ASP A 493 0.33 -5.59 -4.64
CA ASP A 493 1.68 -5.98 -5.04
C ASP A 493 1.72 -6.89 -6.28
N PRO A 494 0.79 -7.85 -6.49
CA PRO A 494 0.79 -8.65 -7.71
C PRO A 494 0.65 -7.79 -8.98
N ILE A 495 -0.13 -6.70 -8.91
CA ILE A 495 -0.29 -5.76 -10.02
C ILE A 495 0.96 -4.88 -10.14
N ASN A 496 1.44 -4.32 -9.04
CA ASN A 496 2.66 -3.50 -8.99
C ASN A 496 3.86 -4.26 -9.58
N ASP A 497 4.05 -5.53 -9.23
CA ASP A 497 5.13 -6.36 -9.75
C ASP A 497 5.06 -6.55 -11.27
N ARG A 498 3.86 -6.64 -11.84
CA ARG A 498 3.67 -6.71 -13.29
C ARG A 498 4.02 -5.38 -13.96
N LEU A 499 3.59 -4.27 -13.37
CA LEU A 499 3.93 -2.93 -13.87
C LEU A 499 5.43 -2.65 -13.77
N LEU A 500 6.09 -3.04 -12.68
CA LEU A 500 7.53 -2.90 -12.53
C LEU A 500 8.32 -3.75 -13.53
N ARG A 501 7.79 -4.90 -13.96
CA ARG A 501 8.40 -5.71 -15.02
C ARG A 501 8.39 -5.01 -16.38
N SER A 502 7.32 -4.26 -16.71
CA SER A 502 7.24 -3.50 -17.97
C SER A 502 8.34 -2.42 -18.06
N TRP A 503 8.79 -1.86 -16.92
CA TRP A 503 9.91 -0.92 -16.92
C TRP A 503 11.28 -1.56 -17.22
N ARG A 504 11.42 -2.86 -17.01
CA ARG A 504 12.67 -3.60 -17.19
C ARG A 504 12.85 -4.12 -18.63
N ASN A 505 11.74 -4.31 -19.32
CA ASN A 505 11.70 -4.74 -20.72
C ASN A 505 11.02 -3.66 -21.56
N PRO A 506 11.66 -2.50 -21.83
CA PRO A 506 11.09 -1.54 -22.75
C PRO A 506 11.12 -2.15 -24.16
N THR A 507 10.01 -2.69 -24.61
CA THR A 507 9.77 -2.88 -26.05
C THR A 507 9.58 -1.47 -26.62
N HIS A 508 10.67 -0.94 -27.17
CA HIS A 508 10.91 0.37 -27.85
C HIS A 508 11.11 1.59 -26.96
#